data_2be9d2ed6b3051e67d7b00f232033494
#
_entry.id   2be9d2ed6b3051e67d7b00f232033494
#
_cell.length_a   1.000
_cell.length_b   1.000
_cell.length_c   1.000
_cell.angle_alpha   90.00
_cell.angle_beta   90.00
_cell.angle_gamma   90.00
#
_symmetry.space_group_name_H-M   'P 1'
#
loop_
_entity.id
_entity.type
_entity.pdbx_description
1 polymer ?
#
loop_
_entity_poly.entity_id
_entity_poly.type
_entity_poly.pdbx_seq_one_letter_code
_entity_poly.pdbx_strand_id
1 'polypeptide(L)'
;MAVKHFKANANFEVKYNTLDDSQRAAVEDEHEHIVVRAPAGSGKTHTLLTAIAAYRYEHLNDRICAITYTRAARAEMEERLKQFGIFDIEVTTIHVWARNLLQDFSLKYDFKIRILQEPEIMAILEELVREFNTKTRSKVKVKAGILYTFVMGNKNMDVTDSYRRALKTLDERYTKYKEENVLYDCNDYPKYLYDVMKLYDEYIYSIDALFVDEFQDVDQYQL
;
A
#
# COMPACT_ATOMS: atom_id res chain seq x y z
N MET A 1 1.21 35.85 10.88
CA MET A 1 0.70 34.91 9.89
C MET A 1 -0.82 34.97 9.93
N ALA A 2 -1.47 35.16 8.78
CA ALA A 2 -2.94 35.16 8.74
C ALA A 2 -3.39 33.70 8.89
N VAL A 3 -4.24 33.41 9.86
CA VAL A 3 -4.87 32.10 10.02
C VAL A 3 -5.74 31.88 8.80
N LYS A 4 -5.45 30.84 8.00
CA LYS A 4 -6.32 30.45 6.88
C LYS A 4 -7.69 30.11 7.46
N HIS A 5 -8.73 30.82 7.00
CA HIS A 5 -10.11 30.50 7.37
C HIS A 5 -10.68 29.50 6.37
N PHE A 6 -10.65 28.23 6.72
CA PHE A 6 -11.35 27.20 5.97
C PHE A 6 -12.86 27.36 6.14
N LYS A 7 -13.65 27.27 5.07
CA LYS A 7 -15.10 27.09 5.15
C LYS A 7 -15.42 25.66 5.59
N ALA A 8 -15.00 25.33 6.80
CA ALA A 8 -15.00 23.98 7.33
C ALA A 8 -16.19 23.76 8.28
N ASN A 9 -16.49 22.48 8.54
CA ASN A 9 -17.46 22.17 9.59
C ASN A 9 -16.87 22.36 10.99
N ALA A 10 -17.72 22.44 12.02
CA ALA A 10 -17.29 22.67 13.40
C ALA A 10 -16.32 21.56 13.91
N ASN A 11 -16.45 20.32 13.43
CA ASN A 11 -15.57 19.24 13.84
C ASN A 11 -14.15 19.42 13.30
N PHE A 12 -13.99 19.96 12.09
CA PHE A 12 -12.68 20.30 11.55
C PHE A 12 -12.00 21.37 12.39
N GLU A 13 -12.70 22.47 12.70
CA GLU A 13 -12.13 23.54 13.52
C GLU A 13 -11.65 23.05 14.87
N VAL A 14 -12.44 22.21 15.54
CA VAL A 14 -12.03 21.59 16.81
C VAL A 14 -10.75 20.78 16.65
N LYS A 15 -10.66 19.93 15.63
CA LYS A 15 -9.47 19.08 15.38
C LYS A 15 -8.27 19.89 14.96
N TYR A 16 -8.44 20.88 14.09
CA TYR A 16 -7.38 21.79 13.65
C TYR A 16 -6.79 22.56 14.83
N ASN A 17 -7.63 23.02 15.77
CA ASN A 17 -7.18 23.74 16.97
C ASN A 17 -6.44 22.87 17.98
N THR A 18 -6.51 21.53 17.87
CA THR A 18 -5.72 20.61 18.71
C THR A 18 -4.31 20.35 18.16
N LEU A 19 -4.00 20.79 16.94
CA LEU A 19 -2.68 20.65 16.35
C LEU A 19 -1.65 21.53 17.08
N ASP A 20 -0.46 20.99 17.30
CA ASP A 20 0.68 21.80 17.68
C ASP A 20 1.22 22.64 16.50
N ASP A 21 2.17 23.53 16.77
CA ASP A 21 2.70 24.44 15.75
C ASP A 21 3.37 23.71 14.57
N SER A 22 4.04 22.58 14.81
CA SER A 22 4.70 21.79 13.78
C SER A 22 3.70 21.02 12.93
N GLN A 23 2.66 20.46 13.54
CA GLN A 23 1.57 19.80 12.85
C GLN A 23 0.77 20.79 12.00
N ARG A 24 0.48 21.97 12.55
CA ARG A 24 -0.20 23.05 11.85
C ARG A 24 0.59 23.53 10.64
N ALA A 25 1.90 23.72 10.81
CA ALA A 25 2.78 24.08 9.69
C ALA A 25 2.74 23.04 8.55
N ALA A 26 2.66 21.74 8.87
CA ALA A 26 2.53 20.69 7.87
C ALA A 26 1.16 20.68 7.15
N VAL A 27 0.07 21.06 7.85
CA VAL A 27 -1.27 21.16 7.26
C VAL A 27 -1.41 22.39 6.37
N GLU A 28 -0.72 23.47 6.69
CA GLU A 28 -0.74 24.75 5.97
C GLU A 28 0.32 24.86 4.87
N ASP A 29 1.16 23.85 4.70
CA ASP A 29 2.22 23.84 3.71
C ASP A 29 1.62 23.73 2.30
N GLU A 30 2.08 24.60 1.38
CA GLU A 30 1.60 24.68 -0.02
C GLU A 30 2.61 24.11 -1.03
N HIS A 31 3.69 23.47 -0.55
CA HIS A 31 4.64 22.85 -1.47
C HIS A 31 4.01 21.63 -2.17
N GLU A 32 4.46 21.38 -3.39
CA GLU A 32 3.98 20.25 -4.20
C GLU A 32 4.29 18.89 -3.55
N HIS A 33 5.42 18.79 -2.83
CA HIS A 33 5.84 17.58 -2.14
C HIS A 33 6.13 17.86 -0.68
N ILE A 34 5.36 17.25 0.22
CA ILE A 34 5.48 17.43 1.67
C ILE A 34 5.76 16.07 2.31
N VAL A 35 6.85 15.98 3.07
CA VAL A 35 7.20 14.77 3.84
C VAL A 35 7.21 15.10 5.33
N VAL A 36 6.29 14.51 6.08
CA VAL A 36 6.19 14.67 7.55
C VAL A 36 6.91 13.51 8.23
N ARG A 37 7.98 13.80 8.95
CA ARG A 37 8.73 12.84 9.77
C ARG A 37 8.48 13.11 11.24
N ALA A 38 7.96 12.10 11.93
CA ALA A 38 7.66 12.24 13.37
C ALA A 38 7.70 10.87 14.07
N PRO A 39 8.02 10.78 15.35
CA PRO A 39 8.07 9.53 16.10
C PRO A 39 6.69 8.86 16.22
N ALA A 40 6.68 7.60 16.65
CA ALA A 40 5.42 6.91 16.93
C ALA A 40 4.65 7.65 18.04
N GLY A 41 3.32 7.72 17.90
CA GLY A 41 2.45 8.41 18.88
C GLY A 41 2.42 9.94 18.78
N SER A 42 3.14 10.56 17.85
CA SER A 42 3.16 12.02 17.65
C SER A 42 1.94 12.60 16.95
N GLY A 43 0.94 11.78 16.62
CA GLY A 43 -0.27 12.25 15.94
C GLY A 43 -0.16 12.35 14.41
N LYS A 44 0.80 11.66 13.75
CA LYS A 44 0.95 11.67 12.28
C LYS A 44 -0.36 11.48 11.53
N THR A 45 -1.09 10.39 11.83
CA THR A 45 -2.38 10.11 11.17
C THR A 45 -3.41 11.21 11.44
N HIS A 46 -3.39 11.82 12.63
CA HIS A 46 -4.26 12.97 12.93
C HIS A 46 -3.92 14.19 12.06
N THR A 47 -2.64 14.51 11.95
CA THR A 47 -2.13 15.57 11.08
C THR A 47 -2.49 15.32 9.61
N LEU A 48 -2.25 14.09 9.12
CA LEU A 48 -2.57 13.69 7.75
C LEU A 48 -4.08 13.87 7.43
N LEU A 49 -4.95 13.37 8.31
CA LEU A 49 -6.40 13.50 8.14
C LEU A 49 -6.86 14.97 8.15
N THR A 50 -6.23 15.79 8.98
CA THR A 50 -6.53 17.23 9.02
C THR A 50 -6.01 17.92 7.76
N ALA A 51 -4.85 17.52 7.22
CA ALA A 51 -4.33 18.03 5.95
C ALA A 51 -5.25 17.64 4.77
N ILE A 52 -5.71 16.39 4.71
CA ILE A 52 -6.67 15.93 3.71
C ILE A 52 -7.95 16.76 3.77
N ALA A 53 -8.46 17.01 4.97
CA ALA A 53 -9.68 17.79 5.15
C ALA A 53 -9.49 19.26 4.76
N ALA A 54 -8.37 19.88 5.16
CA ALA A 54 -8.01 21.23 4.78
C ALA A 54 -7.92 21.36 3.25
N TYR A 55 -7.20 20.44 2.59
CA TYR A 55 -7.07 20.41 1.14
C TYR A 55 -8.44 20.29 0.44
N ARG A 56 -9.30 19.35 0.89
CA ARG A 56 -10.65 19.18 0.30
C ARG A 56 -11.51 20.43 0.43
N TYR A 57 -11.43 21.17 1.53
CA TYR A 57 -12.22 22.42 1.68
C TYR A 57 -11.75 23.55 0.78
N GLU A 58 -10.48 23.56 0.38
CA GLU A 58 -9.93 24.54 -0.58
C GLU A 58 -10.13 24.10 -2.04
N HIS A 59 -10.11 22.77 -2.29
CA HIS A 59 -10.10 22.16 -3.62
C HIS A 59 -11.29 21.22 -3.81
N LEU A 60 -12.49 21.78 -3.98
CA LEU A 60 -13.77 21.04 -3.98
C LEU A 60 -13.93 20.05 -5.13
N ASN A 61 -13.27 20.28 -6.26
CA ASN A 61 -13.42 19.45 -7.46
C ASN A 61 -12.23 18.52 -7.72
N ASP A 62 -11.21 18.59 -6.91
CA ASP A 62 -9.97 17.81 -7.10
C ASP A 62 -10.20 16.33 -6.78
N ARG A 63 -9.54 15.48 -7.53
CA ARG A 63 -9.49 14.03 -7.25
C ARG A 63 -8.42 13.76 -6.21
N ILE A 64 -8.85 13.44 -5.01
CA ILE A 64 -7.97 13.15 -3.88
C ILE A 64 -7.95 11.64 -3.65
N CYS A 65 -6.74 11.09 -3.53
CA CYS A 65 -6.52 9.71 -3.13
C CYS A 65 -5.71 9.67 -1.83
N ALA A 66 -6.16 8.87 -0.87
CA ALA A 66 -5.44 8.61 0.37
C ALA A 66 -5.08 7.12 0.44
N ILE A 67 -3.78 6.83 0.53
CA ILE A 67 -3.25 5.48 0.58
C ILE A 67 -2.79 5.16 2.01
N THR A 68 -3.18 3.99 2.48
CA THR A 68 -2.71 3.43 3.76
C THR A 68 -2.27 1.98 3.59
N TYR A 69 -1.58 1.44 4.60
CA TYR A 69 -0.95 0.13 4.47
C TYR A 69 -1.92 -1.03 4.73
N THR A 70 -2.91 -0.88 5.62
CA THR A 70 -3.80 -1.97 6.02
C THR A 70 -5.27 -1.67 5.77
N ARG A 71 -6.08 -2.74 5.63
CA ARG A 71 -7.55 -2.61 5.54
C ARG A 71 -8.15 -1.98 6.80
N ALA A 72 -7.59 -2.26 7.98
CA ALA A 72 -8.05 -1.68 9.24
C ALA A 72 -7.77 -0.16 9.28
N ALA A 73 -6.56 0.27 8.92
CA ALA A 73 -6.21 1.69 8.83
C ALA A 73 -7.07 2.43 7.78
N ARG A 74 -7.36 1.77 6.65
CA ARG A 74 -8.30 2.30 5.65
C ARG A 74 -9.68 2.59 6.26
N ALA A 75 -10.28 1.61 6.93
CA ALA A 75 -11.61 1.77 7.53
C ALA A 75 -11.62 2.87 8.60
N GLU A 76 -10.56 2.95 9.41
CA GLU A 76 -10.41 4.01 10.41
C GLU A 76 -10.28 5.40 9.76
N MET A 77 -9.48 5.51 8.68
CA MET A 77 -9.32 6.76 7.95
C MET A 77 -10.63 7.23 7.31
N GLU A 78 -11.36 6.32 6.63
CA GLU A 78 -12.68 6.60 6.06
C GLU A 78 -13.67 7.11 7.13
N GLU A 79 -13.72 6.46 8.30
CA GLU A 79 -14.61 6.86 9.38
C GLU A 79 -14.26 8.23 9.97
N ARG A 80 -12.98 8.52 10.12
CA ARG A 80 -12.52 9.84 10.61
C ARG A 80 -12.79 10.96 9.59
N LEU A 81 -12.62 10.71 8.29
CA LEU A 81 -12.94 11.67 7.24
C LEU A 81 -14.45 12.00 7.19
N LYS A 82 -15.31 11.01 7.41
CA LYS A 82 -16.76 11.25 7.57
C LYS A 82 -17.09 12.20 8.72
N GLN A 83 -16.33 12.15 9.82
CA GLN A 83 -16.51 13.10 10.94
C GLN A 83 -16.22 14.55 10.54
N PHE A 84 -15.36 14.74 9.52
CA PHE A 84 -15.14 16.05 8.89
C PHE A 84 -16.19 16.39 7.80
N GLY A 85 -17.18 15.52 7.57
CA GLY A 85 -18.17 15.71 6.50
C GLY A 85 -17.64 15.43 5.09
N ILE A 86 -16.56 14.64 4.99
CA ILE A 86 -15.89 14.29 3.74
C ILE A 86 -16.22 12.84 3.38
N PHE A 87 -16.85 12.63 2.21
CA PHE A 87 -17.37 11.34 1.76
C PHE A 87 -16.89 10.96 0.35
N ASP A 88 -16.21 11.85 -0.34
CA ASP A 88 -15.90 11.80 -1.77
C ASP A 88 -14.40 11.64 -2.07
N ILE A 89 -13.64 11.21 -1.07
CA ILE A 89 -12.21 10.91 -1.22
C ILE A 89 -12.01 9.40 -1.37
N GLU A 90 -11.18 9.00 -2.33
CA GLU A 90 -10.76 7.61 -2.47
C GLU A 90 -9.77 7.26 -1.35
N VAL A 91 -10.19 6.43 -0.39
CA VAL A 91 -9.29 5.86 0.63
C VAL A 91 -9.04 4.40 0.28
N THR A 92 -7.79 4.02 0.09
CA THR A 92 -7.45 2.69 -0.42
C THR A 92 -6.14 2.16 0.17
N THR A 93 -5.83 0.89 -0.10
CA THR A 93 -4.49 0.34 0.15
C THR A 93 -3.71 0.31 -1.16
N ILE A 94 -2.37 0.35 -1.09
CA ILE A 94 -1.51 0.39 -2.28
C ILE A 94 -1.80 -0.78 -3.24
N HIS A 95 -2.06 -1.98 -2.74
CA HIS A 95 -2.36 -3.15 -3.58
C HIS A 95 -3.71 -3.04 -4.29
N VAL A 96 -4.73 -2.50 -3.60
CA VAL A 96 -6.06 -2.29 -4.20
C VAL A 96 -5.98 -1.17 -5.24
N TRP A 97 -5.28 -0.10 -4.92
CA TRP A 97 -5.05 1.01 -5.85
C TRP A 97 -4.33 0.54 -7.12
N ALA A 98 -3.19 -0.16 -6.98
CA ALA A 98 -2.45 -0.70 -8.10
C ALA A 98 -3.30 -1.67 -8.96
N ARG A 99 -4.10 -2.54 -8.31
CA ARG A 99 -5.04 -3.43 -9.03
C ARG A 99 -6.06 -2.65 -9.85
N ASN A 100 -6.67 -1.60 -9.28
CA ASN A 100 -7.67 -0.79 -9.97
C ASN A 100 -7.05 -0.09 -11.19
N LEU A 101 -5.87 0.50 -11.02
CA LEU A 101 -5.13 1.09 -12.14
C LEU A 101 -4.79 0.08 -13.23
N LEU A 102 -4.32 -1.11 -12.87
CA LEU A 102 -4.06 -2.18 -13.84
C LEU A 102 -5.33 -2.56 -14.63
N GLN A 103 -6.51 -2.56 -13.98
CA GLN A 103 -7.77 -2.78 -14.67
C GLN A 103 -8.07 -1.68 -15.70
N ASP A 104 -7.85 -0.42 -15.34
CA ASP A 104 -8.03 0.71 -16.25
C ASP A 104 -7.06 0.62 -17.44
N PHE A 105 -5.79 0.28 -17.20
CA PHE A 105 -4.80 0.01 -18.26
C PHE A 105 -5.23 -1.14 -19.15
N SER A 106 -5.70 -2.24 -18.55
CA SER A 106 -6.20 -3.40 -19.30
C SER A 106 -7.33 -3.04 -20.24
N LEU A 107 -8.28 -2.23 -19.80
CA LEU A 107 -9.39 -1.74 -20.63
C LEU A 107 -8.92 -0.79 -21.73
N LYS A 108 -7.98 0.12 -21.41
CA LYS A 108 -7.49 1.10 -22.38
C LYS A 108 -6.65 0.48 -23.51
N TYR A 109 -5.82 -0.50 -23.17
CA TYR A 109 -4.85 -1.10 -24.10
C TYR A 109 -5.21 -2.51 -24.55
N ASP A 110 -6.39 -3.00 -24.19
CA ASP A 110 -6.93 -4.32 -24.55
C ASP A 110 -5.96 -5.48 -24.27
N PHE A 111 -5.37 -5.49 -23.06
CA PHE A 111 -4.56 -6.61 -22.62
C PHE A 111 -5.19 -7.34 -21.41
N LYS A 112 -4.86 -8.62 -21.27
CA LYS A 112 -5.37 -9.42 -20.15
C LYS A 112 -4.41 -9.37 -18.97
N ILE A 113 -4.91 -8.96 -17.82
CA ILE A 113 -4.19 -9.08 -16.55
C ILE A 113 -4.14 -10.56 -16.16
N ARG A 114 -2.93 -11.11 -16.05
CA ARG A 114 -2.71 -12.47 -15.59
C ARG A 114 -2.05 -12.44 -14.20
N ILE A 115 -2.84 -12.77 -13.22
CA ILE A 115 -2.37 -12.94 -11.84
C ILE A 115 -2.56 -14.40 -11.45
N LEU A 116 -1.50 -15.02 -10.93
CA LEU A 116 -1.54 -16.39 -10.42
C LEU A 116 -2.62 -16.52 -9.35
N GLN A 117 -3.45 -17.55 -9.51
CA GLN A 117 -4.47 -17.92 -8.54
C GLN A 117 -3.91 -18.89 -7.50
N GLU A 118 -4.57 -19.02 -6.35
CA GLU A 118 -4.11 -19.89 -5.25
C GLU A 118 -3.71 -21.30 -5.68
N PRO A 119 -4.46 -22.04 -6.53
CA PRO A 119 -4.06 -23.38 -6.96
C PRO A 119 -2.75 -23.37 -7.76
N GLU A 120 -2.52 -22.35 -8.60
CA GLU A 120 -1.29 -22.22 -9.39
C GLU A 120 -0.10 -21.90 -8.48
N ILE A 121 -0.28 -20.99 -7.52
CA ILE A 121 0.73 -20.66 -6.51
C ILE A 121 1.08 -21.90 -5.70
N MET A 122 0.08 -22.64 -5.22
CA MET A 122 0.30 -23.87 -4.44
C MET A 122 1.09 -24.91 -5.23
N ALA A 123 0.78 -25.12 -6.50
CA ALA A 123 1.51 -26.07 -7.34
C ALA A 123 3.00 -25.70 -7.47
N ILE A 124 3.32 -24.42 -7.66
CA ILE A 124 4.70 -23.93 -7.72
C ILE A 124 5.39 -24.13 -6.36
N LEU A 125 4.73 -23.78 -5.26
CA LEU A 125 5.31 -23.89 -3.93
C LEU A 125 5.53 -25.37 -3.51
N GLU A 126 4.64 -26.29 -3.89
CA GLU A 126 4.80 -27.72 -3.66
C GLU A 126 6.04 -28.27 -4.37
N GLU A 127 6.28 -27.87 -5.62
CA GLU A 127 7.48 -28.26 -6.36
C GLU A 127 8.75 -27.75 -5.67
N LEU A 128 8.81 -26.46 -5.33
CA LEU A 128 9.94 -25.84 -4.65
C LEU A 128 10.22 -26.51 -3.30
N VAL A 129 9.17 -26.82 -2.54
CA VAL A 129 9.28 -27.53 -1.24
C VAL A 129 9.75 -28.94 -1.46
N ARG A 130 9.26 -29.66 -2.45
CA ARG A 130 9.69 -31.03 -2.79
C ARG A 130 11.18 -31.05 -3.10
N GLU A 131 11.65 -30.15 -3.95
CA GLU A 131 13.06 -30.04 -4.27
C GLU A 131 13.93 -29.69 -3.04
N PHE A 132 13.49 -28.70 -2.26
CA PHE A 132 14.19 -28.29 -1.04
C PHE A 132 14.32 -29.46 -0.07
N ASN A 133 13.23 -30.16 0.20
CA ASN A 133 13.18 -31.27 1.14
C ASN A 133 14.00 -32.50 0.70
N THR A 134 14.20 -32.67 -0.62
CA THR A 134 15.01 -33.80 -1.16
C THR A 134 16.49 -33.47 -1.28
N LYS A 135 16.80 -32.24 -1.78
CA LYS A 135 18.19 -31.83 -2.05
C LYS A 135 18.95 -31.34 -0.81
N THR A 136 18.21 -30.82 0.19
CA THR A 136 18.85 -30.24 1.39
C THR A 136 19.12 -31.31 2.44
N ARG A 137 20.36 -31.39 2.92
CA ARG A 137 20.75 -32.23 4.08
C ARG A 137 20.19 -31.71 5.42
N SER A 138 19.36 -30.66 5.38
CA SER A 138 18.75 -30.07 6.54
C SER A 138 17.76 -31.04 7.21
N LYS A 139 17.76 -31.06 8.55
CA LYS A 139 16.74 -31.75 9.33
C LYS A 139 15.36 -31.08 9.26
N VAL A 140 15.33 -29.85 8.77
CA VAL A 140 14.09 -29.06 8.61
C VAL A 140 13.39 -29.49 7.34
N LYS A 141 12.14 -29.96 7.48
CA LYS A 141 11.24 -30.27 6.38
C LYS A 141 10.13 -29.24 6.35
N VAL A 142 9.98 -28.51 5.24
CA VAL A 142 8.98 -27.47 5.06
C VAL A 142 7.69 -28.07 4.48
N LYS A 143 6.54 -27.54 4.86
CA LYS A 143 5.23 -27.86 4.28
C LYS A 143 4.78 -26.72 3.34
N ALA A 144 4.25 -27.05 2.18
CA ALA A 144 3.86 -26.07 1.16
C ALA A 144 2.79 -25.10 1.68
N GLY A 145 1.78 -25.57 2.43
CA GLY A 145 0.77 -24.70 3.00
C GLY A 145 1.33 -23.69 4.01
N ILE A 146 2.39 -24.04 4.78
CA ILE A 146 3.05 -23.09 5.67
C ILE A 146 3.87 -22.07 4.85
N LEU A 147 4.54 -22.53 3.80
CA LEU A 147 5.25 -21.64 2.87
C LEU A 147 4.26 -20.68 2.20
N TYR A 148 3.11 -21.16 1.73
CA TYR A 148 2.05 -20.32 1.17
C TYR A 148 1.63 -19.19 2.12
N THR A 149 1.31 -19.56 3.38
CA THR A 149 0.94 -18.56 4.40
C THR A 149 2.06 -17.53 4.63
N PHE A 150 3.33 -17.96 4.58
CA PHE A 150 4.48 -17.07 4.72
C PHE A 150 4.64 -16.14 3.52
N VAL A 151 4.58 -16.67 2.31
CA VAL A 151 4.68 -15.92 1.04
C VAL A 151 3.55 -14.90 0.93
N MET A 152 2.32 -15.30 1.30
CA MET A 152 1.13 -14.44 1.20
C MET A 152 0.98 -13.41 2.32
N GLY A 153 2.06 -13.11 3.05
CA GLY A 153 2.18 -11.95 3.93
C GLY A 153 2.32 -12.24 5.42
N ASN A 154 2.11 -13.46 5.91
CA ASN A 154 2.34 -13.78 7.32
C ASN A 154 3.82 -14.09 7.60
N LYS A 155 4.68 -13.08 7.51
CA LYS A 155 6.13 -13.20 7.76
C LYS A 155 6.49 -13.40 9.25
N ASN A 156 5.57 -13.08 10.17
CA ASN A 156 5.78 -13.11 11.63
C ASN A 156 5.22 -14.37 12.30
N MET A 157 5.24 -15.51 11.59
CA MET A 157 4.80 -16.79 12.13
C MET A 157 5.68 -17.22 13.31
N ASP A 158 5.05 -17.84 14.32
CA ASP A 158 5.77 -18.45 15.44
C ASP A 158 6.38 -19.80 15.00
N VAL A 159 7.62 -19.73 14.56
CA VAL A 159 8.40 -20.88 14.09
C VAL A 159 9.86 -20.76 14.55
N THR A 160 10.57 -21.89 14.63
CA THR A 160 12.00 -21.89 14.98
C THR A 160 12.83 -21.09 13.97
N ASP A 161 13.98 -20.56 14.40
CA ASP A 161 14.88 -19.80 13.53
C ASP A 161 15.36 -20.60 12.31
N SER A 162 15.59 -21.89 12.49
CA SER A 162 15.99 -22.78 11.39
C SER A 162 14.87 -22.95 10.36
N TYR A 163 13.63 -23.05 10.83
CA TYR A 163 12.46 -23.14 9.95
C TYR A 163 12.22 -21.80 9.23
N ARG A 164 12.33 -20.68 9.94
CA ARG A 164 12.21 -19.33 9.38
C ARG A 164 13.25 -19.08 8.28
N ARG A 165 14.51 -19.50 8.48
CA ARG A 165 15.54 -19.42 7.42
C ARG A 165 15.17 -20.24 6.19
N ALA A 166 14.63 -21.45 6.39
CA ALA A 166 14.17 -22.27 5.27
C ALA A 166 13.01 -21.63 4.50
N LEU A 167 12.05 -21.03 5.21
CA LEU A 167 10.95 -20.28 4.58
C LEU A 167 11.46 -19.08 3.76
N LYS A 168 12.39 -18.29 4.29
CA LYS A 168 13.01 -17.17 3.57
C LYS A 168 13.72 -17.63 2.30
N THR A 169 14.51 -18.68 2.38
CA THR A 169 15.19 -19.25 1.20
C THR A 169 14.20 -19.71 0.13
N LEU A 170 13.07 -20.29 0.53
CA LEU A 170 12.04 -20.73 -0.41
C LEU A 170 11.23 -19.55 -0.97
N ASP A 171 10.97 -18.52 -0.19
CA ASP A 171 10.35 -17.26 -0.63
C ASP A 171 11.21 -16.56 -1.69
N GLU A 172 12.53 -16.48 -1.48
CA GLU A 172 13.49 -15.97 -2.47
C GLU A 172 13.47 -16.78 -3.78
N ARG A 173 13.40 -18.12 -3.68
CA ARG A 173 13.29 -18.98 -4.87
C ARG A 173 11.96 -18.81 -5.60
N TYR A 174 10.87 -18.63 -4.87
CA TYR A 174 9.56 -18.37 -5.46
C TYR A 174 9.55 -17.02 -6.19
N THR A 175 10.11 -15.98 -5.57
CA THR A 175 10.25 -14.66 -6.19
C THR A 175 11.06 -14.75 -7.48
N LYS A 176 12.22 -15.42 -7.44
CA LYS A 176 13.05 -15.63 -8.61
C LYS A 176 12.34 -16.43 -9.71
N TYR A 177 11.58 -17.47 -9.34
CA TYR A 177 10.78 -18.25 -10.29
C TYR A 177 9.75 -17.39 -11.00
N LYS A 178 9.05 -16.51 -10.27
CA LYS A 178 8.11 -15.56 -10.85
C LYS A 178 8.81 -14.61 -11.85
N GLU A 179 9.96 -14.06 -11.46
CA GLU A 179 10.73 -13.15 -12.31
C GLU A 179 11.20 -13.81 -13.60
N GLU A 180 11.78 -15.02 -13.53
CA GLU A 180 12.27 -15.77 -14.69
C GLU A 180 11.14 -16.18 -15.67
N ASN A 181 9.91 -16.33 -15.17
CA ASN A 181 8.75 -16.74 -15.95
C ASN A 181 7.75 -15.60 -16.23
N VAL A 182 8.08 -14.36 -15.82
CA VAL A 182 7.20 -13.17 -15.95
C VAL A 182 5.81 -13.44 -15.36
N LEU A 183 5.78 -13.92 -14.12
CA LEU A 183 4.57 -14.25 -13.39
C LEU A 183 4.36 -13.29 -12.24
N TYR A 184 3.11 -12.99 -11.92
CA TYR A 184 2.70 -12.11 -10.84
C TYR A 184 1.64 -12.79 -9.98
N ASP A 185 1.68 -12.56 -8.68
CA ASP A 185 0.59 -12.88 -7.75
C ASP A 185 -0.03 -11.60 -7.17
N CYS A 186 -0.98 -11.71 -6.24
CA CYS A 186 -1.66 -10.54 -5.69
C CYS A 186 -0.75 -9.59 -4.88
N ASN A 187 0.41 -10.06 -4.42
CA ASN A 187 1.38 -9.20 -3.74
C ASN A 187 2.20 -8.36 -4.73
N ASP A 188 2.23 -8.76 -5.99
CA ASP A 188 3.01 -8.08 -7.04
C ASP A 188 2.21 -6.99 -7.79
N TYR A 189 0.98 -6.68 -7.39
CA TYR A 189 0.21 -5.64 -8.08
C TYR A 189 0.97 -4.32 -8.28
N PRO A 190 1.68 -3.78 -7.29
CA PRO A 190 2.47 -2.56 -7.49
C PRO A 190 3.59 -2.75 -8.50
N LYS A 191 4.34 -3.86 -8.43
CA LYS A 191 5.40 -4.19 -9.40
C LYS A 191 4.83 -4.36 -10.80
N TYR A 192 3.71 -5.09 -10.93
CA TYR A 192 3.07 -5.29 -12.23
C TYR A 192 2.58 -3.97 -12.83
N LEU A 193 1.97 -3.11 -12.02
CA LEU A 193 1.58 -1.77 -12.46
C LEU A 193 2.79 -0.97 -12.95
N TYR A 194 3.88 -0.95 -12.19
CA TYR A 194 5.12 -0.29 -12.57
C TYR A 194 5.67 -0.80 -13.92
N ASP A 195 5.68 -2.12 -14.14
CA ASP A 195 6.15 -2.72 -15.39
C ASP A 195 5.24 -2.33 -16.58
N VAL A 196 3.92 -2.30 -16.36
CA VAL A 196 2.93 -1.86 -17.35
C VAL A 196 3.09 -0.37 -17.68
N MET A 197 3.21 0.48 -16.66
CA MET A 197 3.38 1.93 -16.85
C MET A 197 4.66 2.25 -17.64
N LYS A 198 5.75 1.54 -17.38
CA LYS A 198 6.99 1.67 -18.18
C LYS A 198 6.82 1.26 -19.63
N LEU A 199 6.03 0.24 -19.89
CA LEU A 199 5.81 -0.27 -21.26
C LEU A 199 5.02 0.74 -22.10
N TYR A 200 4.05 1.42 -21.51
CA TYR A 200 3.16 2.33 -22.21
C TYR A 200 3.57 3.80 -22.11
N ASP A 201 4.57 4.13 -21.30
CA ASP A 201 5.11 5.48 -21.07
C ASP A 201 4.00 6.55 -20.87
N GLU A 202 2.96 6.19 -20.14
CA GLU A 202 1.78 7.04 -19.97
C GLU A 202 1.18 6.93 -18.57
N TYR A 203 0.76 8.08 -18.03
CA TYR A 203 -0.03 8.16 -16.80
C TYR A 203 -1.52 8.18 -17.13
N ILE A 204 -2.26 7.14 -16.78
CA ILE A 204 -3.71 7.07 -16.99
C ILE A 204 -4.48 7.84 -15.92
N TYR A 205 -3.87 8.07 -14.77
CA TYR A 205 -4.57 8.58 -13.60
C TYR A 205 -4.29 10.07 -13.41
N SER A 206 -5.33 10.87 -13.49
CA SER A 206 -5.27 12.24 -12.98
C SER A 206 -5.70 12.22 -11.51
N ILE A 207 -4.74 12.21 -10.60
CA ILE A 207 -4.95 12.52 -9.19
C ILE A 207 -4.37 13.91 -8.99
N ASP A 208 -5.16 14.80 -8.38
CA ASP A 208 -4.73 16.16 -8.10
C ASP A 208 -3.96 16.20 -6.77
N ALA A 209 -4.34 15.35 -5.81
CA ALA A 209 -3.62 15.21 -4.54
C ALA A 209 -3.55 13.76 -4.06
N LEU A 210 -2.36 13.33 -3.69
CA LEU A 210 -2.07 12.01 -3.13
C LEU A 210 -1.56 12.15 -1.70
N PHE A 211 -2.23 11.47 -0.77
CA PHE A 211 -1.82 11.40 0.64
C PHE A 211 -1.45 9.96 0.99
N VAL A 212 -0.28 9.77 1.58
CA VAL A 212 0.23 8.43 1.92
C VAL A 212 0.54 8.35 3.41
N ASP A 213 -0.17 7.48 4.13
CA ASP A 213 0.13 7.15 5.53
C ASP A 213 1.16 6.01 5.59
N GLU A 214 1.96 5.98 6.66
CA GLU A 214 3.04 5.00 6.88
C GLU A 214 4.01 4.86 5.70
N PHE A 215 4.40 5.99 5.11
CA PHE A 215 5.25 6.06 3.91
C PHE A 215 6.59 5.30 4.04
N GLN A 216 7.08 5.08 5.26
CA GLN A 216 8.30 4.29 5.50
C GLN A 216 8.14 2.80 5.17
N ASP A 217 6.92 2.29 5.04
CA ASP A 217 6.63 0.89 4.70
C ASP A 217 6.47 0.67 3.19
N VAL A 218 6.59 1.75 2.39
CA VAL A 218 6.50 1.74 0.93
C VAL A 218 7.79 1.18 0.33
N ASP A 219 7.68 0.24 -0.60
CA ASP A 219 8.83 -0.33 -1.33
C ASP A 219 9.13 0.41 -2.64
N GLN A 220 10.21 -0.03 -3.34
CA GLN A 220 10.69 0.62 -4.56
C GLN A 220 9.72 0.59 -5.76
N TYR A 221 8.68 -0.23 -5.72
CA TYR A 221 7.66 -0.32 -6.78
C TYR A 221 6.39 0.45 -6.42
N GLN A 222 6.33 0.96 -5.19
CA GLN A 222 5.19 1.70 -4.65
C GLN A 222 5.45 3.21 -4.62
N LEU A 223 6.67 3.62 -4.94
CA LEU A 223 7.11 4.99 -5.17
C LEU A 223 6.90 5.37 -6.63
#